data_f6e302d69c638dcc5060fa5fbb21e026
#
_entry.id   f6e302d69c638dcc5060fa5fbb21e026
#
_cell.length_a   1.000
_cell.length_b   1.000
_cell.length_c   1.000
_cell.angle_alpha   90.00
_cell.angle_beta   90.00
_cell.angle_gamma   90.00
#
_symmetry.space_group_name_H-M   'P 1'
#
loop_
_entity.id
_entity.type
_entity.pdbx_description
1 polymer ?
#
loop_
_entity_poly.entity_id
_entity_poly.type
_entity_poly.pdbx_seq_one_letter_code
_entity_poly.pdbx_strand_id
1 'polypeptide(L)'
;MLLVYDDENVLHITNDNGLRWNYQKTQKPQFSFDYDALFYCPFDNETEYVLNGKKEPLSEEHISEIEEYIKLCDPPATVTMQKQIIEDLEEEVENRLSKLQRSIDEFGFRNTAQLVIASREMSNDPRRQIGRRVLDWMDFINGVYYRLKEEINQTLEIDLKDYESYANQLPSIPSQDTFYETSWADDRFDKSSDTLDINGGQEDIGEDKRAV
;
A
#
# COMPACT_ATOMS: atom_id res chain seq x y z
N MET A 1 -15.13 9.01 -6.84
CA MET A 1 -16.10 8.46 -5.87
C MET A 1 -16.48 7.03 -6.23
N LEU A 2 -16.83 6.21 -5.26
CA LEU A 2 -17.31 4.85 -5.45
C LEU A 2 -18.36 4.55 -4.38
N LEU A 3 -19.43 3.86 -4.73
CA LEU A 3 -20.38 3.29 -3.78
C LEU A 3 -20.78 1.88 -4.26
N VAL A 4 -20.57 0.89 -3.39
CA VAL A 4 -21.06 -0.48 -3.61
C VAL A 4 -21.89 -0.89 -2.42
N TYR A 5 -23.11 -1.35 -2.66
CA TYR A 5 -23.96 -2.01 -1.68
C TYR A 5 -24.24 -3.41 -2.20
N ASP A 6 -23.73 -4.41 -1.50
CA ASP A 6 -23.75 -5.79 -1.94
C ASP A 6 -24.90 -6.60 -1.32
N ASP A 7 -25.05 -7.84 -1.73
CA ASP A 7 -26.05 -8.80 -1.25
C ASP A 7 -25.81 -9.27 0.21
N GLU A 8 -24.64 -9.01 0.77
CA GLU A 8 -24.33 -9.25 2.19
C GLU A 8 -24.73 -8.08 3.10
N ASN A 9 -25.33 -7.02 2.55
CA ASN A 9 -25.67 -5.76 3.20
C ASN A 9 -24.44 -4.99 3.71
N VAL A 10 -23.33 -5.05 2.98
CA VAL A 10 -22.14 -4.25 3.20
C VAL A 10 -22.18 -3.05 2.26
N LEU A 11 -22.00 -1.88 2.84
CA LEU A 11 -21.88 -0.63 2.10
C LEU A 11 -20.42 -0.21 2.04
N HIS A 12 -19.84 -0.22 0.85
CA HIS A 12 -18.47 0.26 0.60
C HIS A 12 -18.54 1.66 0.00
N ILE A 13 -17.80 2.59 0.55
CA ILE A 13 -17.73 3.98 0.08
C ILE A 13 -16.29 4.37 -0.17
N THR A 14 -16.07 5.11 -1.28
CA THR A 14 -14.85 5.87 -1.53
C THR A 14 -15.24 7.29 -1.89
N ASN A 15 -14.80 8.28 -1.11
CA ASN A 15 -15.10 9.68 -1.37
C ASN A 15 -14.14 10.31 -2.40
N ASP A 16 -14.32 11.59 -2.68
CA ASP A 16 -13.49 12.37 -3.63
C ASP A 16 -12.01 12.43 -3.24
N ASN A 17 -11.71 12.33 -1.95
CA ASN A 17 -10.35 12.34 -1.42
C ASN A 17 -9.68 10.97 -1.44
N GLY A 18 -10.35 9.96 -2.02
CA GLY A 18 -9.84 8.59 -2.09
C GLY A 18 -9.90 7.82 -0.78
N LEU A 19 -10.53 8.37 0.28
CA LEU A 19 -10.78 7.64 1.52
C LEU A 19 -11.79 6.52 1.26
N ARG A 20 -11.47 5.32 1.76
CA ARG A 20 -12.29 4.12 1.63
C ARG A 20 -12.71 3.61 3.00
N TRP A 21 -13.98 3.31 3.15
CA TRP A 21 -14.50 2.66 4.34
C TRP A 21 -15.73 1.82 4.01
N ASN A 22 -16.10 0.95 4.93
CA ASN A 22 -17.29 0.11 4.79
C ASN A 22 -18.12 0.12 6.07
N TYR A 23 -19.42 -0.04 5.88
CA TYR A 23 -20.36 -0.27 6.94
C TYR A 23 -20.95 -1.67 6.77
N GLN A 24 -20.76 -2.54 7.75
CA GLN A 24 -21.36 -3.87 7.77
C GLN A 24 -22.77 -3.82 8.35
N LYS A 25 -23.72 -4.56 7.75
CA LYS A 25 -25.11 -4.67 8.20
C LYS A 25 -25.83 -3.32 8.35
N THR A 26 -25.54 -2.39 7.46
CA THR A 26 -26.21 -1.08 7.48
C THR A 26 -27.60 -1.15 6.89
N GLN A 27 -28.43 -0.16 7.24
CA GLN A 27 -29.63 0.11 6.47
C GLN A 27 -29.23 0.45 5.04
N LYS A 28 -29.93 -0.18 4.09
CA LYS A 28 -29.83 0.13 2.68
C LYS A 28 -29.96 1.63 2.45
N PRO A 29 -29.05 2.30 1.77
CA PRO A 29 -29.21 3.70 1.34
C PRO A 29 -30.52 3.88 0.58
N GLN A 30 -31.23 4.95 0.86
CA GLN A 30 -32.51 5.25 0.19
C GLN A 30 -32.26 6.23 -0.96
N PHE A 31 -32.56 5.80 -2.17
CA PHE A 31 -32.51 6.61 -3.38
C PHE A 31 -33.91 6.71 -3.99
N SER A 32 -34.08 7.52 -5.03
CA SER A 32 -35.33 7.66 -5.77
C SER A 32 -35.72 6.40 -6.54
N PHE A 33 -34.84 5.42 -6.62
CA PHE A 33 -35.04 4.13 -7.30
C PHE A 33 -34.83 2.95 -6.36
N ASP A 34 -35.52 1.84 -6.66
CA ASP A 34 -35.35 0.59 -5.90
C ASP A 34 -34.20 -0.24 -6.48
N TYR A 35 -33.49 -0.96 -5.61
CA TYR A 35 -32.40 -1.87 -5.98
C TYR A 35 -32.22 -2.96 -4.92
N ASP A 36 -31.67 -4.11 -5.28
CA ASP A 36 -31.27 -5.16 -4.34
C ASP A 36 -29.75 -5.03 -4.04
N ALA A 37 -28.97 -4.76 -5.08
CA ALA A 37 -27.55 -4.43 -4.99
C ALA A 37 -27.23 -3.23 -5.89
N LEU A 38 -26.20 -2.46 -5.55
CA LEU A 38 -25.82 -1.24 -6.26
C LEU A 38 -24.33 -1.20 -6.46
N PHE A 39 -23.90 -0.93 -7.69
CA PHE A 39 -22.49 -0.84 -8.09
C PHE A 39 -22.25 0.48 -8.83
N TYR A 40 -21.68 1.44 -8.15
CA TYR A 40 -21.20 2.69 -8.73
C TYR A 40 -19.68 2.74 -8.67
N CYS A 41 -19.03 2.18 -9.70
CA CYS A 41 -17.58 2.09 -9.86
C CYS A 41 -17.17 2.67 -11.22
N PRO A 42 -17.16 3.99 -11.41
CA PRO A 42 -16.95 4.60 -12.74
C PRO A 42 -15.55 4.31 -13.32
N PHE A 43 -14.56 3.97 -12.50
CA PHE A 43 -13.21 3.58 -12.96
C PHE A 43 -13.17 2.19 -13.60
N ASP A 44 -14.08 1.29 -13.18
CA ASP A 44 -14.17 -0.07 -13.69
C ASP A 44 -15.29 -0.22 -14.73
N ASN A 45 -15.96 0.89 -15.11
CA ASN A 45 -17.16 0.93 -15.94
C ASN A 45 -18.34 0.12 -15.36
N GLU A 46 -18.35 -0.13 -14.06
CA GLU A 46 -19.45 -0.77 -13.35
C GLU A 46 -20.36 0.32 -12.76
N THR A 47 -21.36 0.72 -13.53
CA THR A 47 -22.37 1.73 -13.15
C THR A 47 -23.75 1.13 -13.36
N GLU A 48 -24.09 0.16 -12.51
CA GLU A 48 -25.31 -0.64 -12.63
C GLU A 48 -25.94 -0.91 -11.26
N TYR A 49 -27.21 -1.26 -11.25
CA TYR A 49 -27.88 -1.81 -10.09
C TYR A 49 -28.58 -3.11 -10.42
N VAL A 50 -28.84 -3.92 -9.42
CA VAL A 50 -29.58 -5.17 -9.53
C VAL A 50 -30.95 -4.98 -8.87
N LEU A 51 -32.00 -5.32 -9.58
CA LEU A 51 -33.37 -5.35 -9.06
C LEU A 51 -34.09 -6.63 -9.51
N ASN A 52 -34.56 -7.42 -8.57
CA ASN A 52 -35.22 -8.72 -8.85
C ASN A 52 -34.36 -9.66 -9.72
N GLY A 53 -33.03 -9.66 -9.44
CA GLY A 53 -32.05 -10.47 -10.16
C GLY A 53 -31.70 -9.99 -11.57
N LYS A 54 -32.15 -8.80 -11.98
CA LYS A 54 -31.82 -8.19 -13.27
C LYS A 54 -30.87 -7.02 -13.06
N LYS A 55 -29.83 -6.95 -13.89
CA LYS A 55 -28.91 -5.82 -13.95
C LYS A 55 -29.44 -4.73 -14.87
N GLU A 56 -29.46 -3.52 -14.38
CA GLU A 56 -29.87 -2.34 -15.14
C GLU A 56 -28.82 -1.22 -14.98
N PRO A 57 -28.54 -0.45 -16.04
CA PRO A 57 -27.58 0.65 -15.96
C PRO A 57 -28.14 1.81 -15.13
N LEU A 58 -27.24 2.50 -14.40
CA LEU A 58 -27.58 3.74 -13.71
C LEU A 58 -27.79 4.89 -14.72
N SER A 59 -28.85 5.66 -14.53
CA SER A 59 -29.06 6.91 -15.28
C SER A 59 -28.19 8.04 -14.71
N GLU A 60 -28.06 9.14 -15.46
CA GLU A 60 -27.35 10.35 -14.97
C GLU A 60 -27.99 10.92 -13.70
N GLU A 61 -29.32 10.83 -13.56
CA GLU A 61 -30.03 11.25 -12.35
C GLU A 61 -29.68 10.36 -11.15
N HIS A 62 -29.65 9.03 -11.33
CA HIS A 62 -29.24 8.08 -10.32
C HIS A 62 -27.79 8.32 -9.88
N ILE A 63 -26.88 8.55 -10.81
CA ILE A 63 -25.46 8.84 -10.53
C ILE A 63 -25.34 10.12 -9.69
N SER A 64 -26.04 11.19 -10.07
CA SER A 64 -26.02 12.45 -9.33
C SER A 64 -26.49 12.27 -7.88
N GLU A 65 -27.55 11.51 -7.66
CA GLU A 65 -28.10 11.23 -6.33
C GLU A 65 -27.11 10.39 -5.48
N ILE A 66 -26.45 9.40 -6.09
CA ILE A 66 -25.41 8.60 -5.43
C ILE A 66 -24.21 9.46 -5.03
N GLU A 67 -23.75 10.32 -5.92
CA GLU A 67 -22.62 11.22 -5.65
C GLU A 67 -22.92 12.23 -4.53
N GLU A 68 -24.16 12.76 -4.48
CA GLU A 68 -24.59 13.61 -3.37
C GLU A 68 -24.62 12.83 -2.05
N TYR A 69 -25.12 11.60 -2.07
CA TYR A 69 -25.11 10.74 -0.89
C TYR A 69 -23.69 10.47 -0.39
N ILE A 70 -22.75 10.12 -1.27
CA ILE A 70 -21.35 9.90 -0.90
C ILE A 70 -20.73 11.14 -0.24
N LYS A 71 -21.03 12.35 -0.74
CA LYS A 71 -20.54 13.62 -0.18
C LYS A 71 -21.08 13.89 1.23
N LEU A 72 -22.27 13.38 1.56
CA LEU A 72 -22.88 13.52 2.88
C LEU A 72 -22.40 12.45 3.87
N CYS A 73 -21.73 11.39 3.39
CA CYS A 73 -21.21 10.34 4.26
C CYS A 73 -19.87 10.76 4.85
N ASP A 74 -19.84 11.00 6.15
CA ASP A 74 -18.61 11.25 6.88
C ASP A 74 -17.83 9.94 7.10
N PRO A 75 -16.52 9.90 6.80
CA PRO A 75 -15.69 8.75 7.10
C PRO A 75 -15.60 8.55 8.64
N PRO A 76 -15.54 7.30 9.12
CA PRO A 76 -15.28 7.03 10.53
C PRO A 76 -14.00 7.72 11.00
N ALA A 77 -13.98 8.18 12.25
CA ALA A 77 -12.82 8.86 12.83
C ALA A 77 -11.53 8.03 12.71
N THR A 78 -11.62 6.70 12.90
CA THR A 78 -10.49 5.77 12.71
C THR A 78 -9.89 5.85 11.31
N VAL A 79 -10.71 5.89 10.27
CA VAL A 79 -10.24 5.97 8.87
C VAL A 79 -9.51 7.30 8.60
N THR A 80 -10.01 8.39 9.19
CA THR A 80 -9.35 9.70 9.09
C THR A 80 -8.00 9.72 9.81
N MET A 81 -7.92 9.10 11.00
CA MET A 81 -6.68 8.98 11.77
C MET A 81 -5.66 8.07 11.06
N GLN A 82 -6.10 6.93 10.53
CA GLN A 82 -5.25 6.05 9.72
C GLN A 82 -4.62 6.80 8.56
N LYS A 83 -5.44 7.56 7.81
CA LYS A 83 -4.95 8.36 6.68
C LYS A 83 -3.91 9.39 7.13
N GLN A 84 -4.19 10.13 8.20
CA GLN A 84 -3.26 11.14 8.71
C GLN A 84 -1.92 10.52 9.10
N ILE A 85 -1.93 9.40 9.84
CA ILE A 85 -0.70 8.71 10.25
C ILE A 85 0.08 8.22 9.03
N ILE A 86 -0.61 7.71 8.00
CA ILE A 86 0.05 7.26 6.76
C ILE A 86 0.69 8.44 6.02
N GLU A 87 0.00 9.58 5.92
CA GLU A 87 0.54 10.80 5.28
C GLU A 87 1.76 11.33 6.04
N ASP A 88 1.71 11.37 7.37
CA ASP A 88 2.82 11.81 8.22
C ASP A 88 4.03 10.85 8.10
N LEU A 89 3.80 9.53 8.01
CA LEU A 89 4.85 8.54 7.76
C LEU A 89 5.46 8.68 6.36
N GLU A 90 4.66 8.95 5.35
CA GLU A 90 5.12 9.19 3.98
C GLU A 90 6.05 10.41 3.92
N GLU A 91 5.67 11.50 4.58
CA GLU A 91 6.51 12.70 4.71
C GLU A 91 7.83 12.38 5.42
N GLU A 92 7.81 11.60 6.51
CA GLU A 92 9.04 11.20 7.22
C GLU A 92 9.95 10.34 6.34
N VAL A 93 9.40 9.40 5.57
CA VAL A 93 10.17 8.60 4.60
C VAL A 93 10.80 9.48 3.53
N GLU A 94 10.04 10.40 2.93
CA GLU A 94 10.54 11.35 1.95
C GLU A 94 11.65 12.25 2.53
N ASN A 95 11.49 12.68 3.78
CA ASN A 95 12.50 13.46 4.49
C ASN A 95 13.80 12.66 4.69
N ARG A 96 13.73 11.37 5.06
CA ARG A 96 14.90 10.49 5.21
C ARG A 96 15.59 10.24 3.88
N LEU A 97 14.82 9.93 2.83
CA LEU A 97 15.33 9.76 1.47
C LEU A 97 16.00 11.04 0.94
N SER A 98 15.37 12.19 1.16
CA SER A 98 15.93 13.49 0.76
C SER A 98 17.23 13.83 1.49
N LYS A 99 17.34 13.51 2.79
CA LYS A 99 18.58 13.67 3.56
C LYS A 99 19.69 12.77 3.00
N LEU A 100 19.39 11.51 2.72
CA LEU A 100 20.35 10.58 2.11
C LEU A 100 20.79 11.07 0.72
N GLN A 101 19.86 11.54 -0.11
CA GLN A 101 20.16 12.07 -1.43
C GLN A 101 21.07 13.30 -1.39
N ARG A 102 20.96 14.15 -0.38
CA ARG A 102 21.87 15.30 -0.18
C ARG A 102 23.28 14.86 0.22
N SER A 103 23.42 13.72 0.88
CA SER A 103 24.69 13.16 1.29
C SER A 103 25.32 12.24 0.23
N ILE A 104 24.70 12.06 -0.94
CA ILE A 104 25.22 11.17 -2.01
C ILE A 104 26.62 11.61 -2.50
N ASP A 105 26.94 12.89 -2.47
CA ASP A 105 28.25 13.44 -2.81
C ASP A 105 29.34 12.99 -1.82
N GLU A 106 29.02 12.79 -0.55
CA GLU A 106 29.93 12.24 0.46
C GLU A 106 30.38 10.81 0.10
N PHE A 107 29.52 10.05 -0.61
CA PHE A 107 29.87 8.73 -1.15
C PHE A 107 30.59 8.81 -2.50
N GLY A 108 30.90 10.02 -2.98
CA GLY A 108 31.59 10.26 -4.23
C GLY A 108 30.72 10.18 -5.48
N PHE A 109 29.39 10.26 -5.35
CA PHE A 109 28.45 10.33 -6.46
C PHE A 109 27.90 11.75 -6.61
N ARG A 110 27.85 12.25 -7.85
CA ARG A 110 27.33 13.60 -8.11
C ARG A 110 25.80 13.69 -8.08
N ASN A 111 25.12 12.56 -8.30
CA ASN A 111 23.67 12.45 -8.31
C ASN A 111 23.23 10.99 -8.28
N THR A 112 21.94 10.77 -8.04
CA THR A 112 21.32 9.44 -8.01
C THR A 112 21.51 8.66 -9.31
N ALA A 113 21.51 9.31 -10.48
CA ALA A 113 21.72 8.61 -11.75
C ALA A 113 23.15 8.00 -11.85
N GLN A 114 24.16 8.72 -11.38
CA GLN A 114 25.52 8.20 -11.32
C GLN A 114 25.62 7.03 -10.33
N LEU A 115 24.96 7.13 -9.17
CA LEU A 115 24.89 6.06 -8.20
C LEU A 115 24.25 4.79 -8.79
N VAL A 116 23.12 4.92 -9.48
CA VAL A 116 22.44 3.79 -10.15
C VAL A 116 23.34 3.17 -11.23
N ILE A 117 24.03 3.96 -12.04
CA ILE A 117 24.94 3.46 -13.05
C ILE A 117 26.12 2.70 -12.43
N ALA A 118 26.73 3.28 -11.38
CA ALA A 118 27.85 2.68 -10.68
C ALA A 118 27.49 1.36 -9.98
N SER A 119 26.25 1.23 -9.48
CA SER A 119 25.77 0.05 -8.75
C SER A 119 25.54 -1.19 -9.65
N ARG A 120 25.48 -1.04 -10.97
CA ARG A 120 25.17 -2.14 -11.91
C ARG A 120 26.26 -3.22 -11.89
N GLU A 121 25.87 -4.48 -12.10
CA GLU A 121 26.78 -5.64 -12.06
C GLU A 121 27.97 -5.55 -13.04
N MET A 122 27.73 -4.97 -14.21
CA MET A 122 28.74 -4.78 -15.26
C MET A 122 29.60 -3.52 -15.07
N SER A 123 29.40 -2.77 -13.98
CA SER A 123 30.19 -1.57 -13.72
C SER A 123 31.57 -1.90 -13.19
N ASN A 124 32.59 -1.23 -13.76
CA ASN A 124 33.96 -1.25 -13.26
C ASN A 124 34.23 -0.15 -12.21
N ASP A 125 33.19 0.58 -11.76
CA ASP A 125 33.33 1.63 -10.75
C ASP A 125 33.70 1.01 -9.39
N PRO A 126 34.81 1.42 -8.76
CA PRO A 126 35.23 0.90 -7.45
C PRO A 126 34.21 1.16 -6.32
N ARG A 127 33.31 2.14 -6.53
CA ARG A 127 32.24 2.48 -5.58
C ARG A 127 30.97 1.65 -5.78
N ARG A 128 30.99 0.66 -6.67
CA ARG A 128 29.83 -0.15 -7.03
C ARG A 128 29.12 -0.73 -5.80
N GLN A 129 29.87 -1.29 -4.85
CA GLN A 129 29.30 -1.89 -3.64
C GLN A 129 28.60 -0.85 -2.77
N ILE A 130 29.20 0.34 -2.58
CA ILE A 130 28.60 1.44 -1.85
C ILE A 130 27.30 1.87 -2.53
N GLY A 131 27.33 2.05 -3.87
CA GLY A 131 26.15 2.41 -4.64
C GLY A 131 25.01 1.41 -4.49
N ARG A 132 25.31 0.11 -4.49
CA ARG A 132 24.30 -0.93 -4.23
C ARG A 132 23.70 -0.82 -2.82
N ARG A 133 24.52 -0.70 -1.79
CA ARG A 133 24.04 -0.59 -0.40
C ARG A 133 23.17 0.64 -0.18
N VAL A 134 23.51 1.78 -0.80
CA VAL A 134 22.66 2.98 -0.73
C VAL A 134 21.31 2.73 -1.37
N LEU A 135 21.26 2.09 -2.55
CA LEU A 135 20.01 1.75 -3.21
C LEU A 135 19.21 0.71 -2.40
N ASP A 136 19.88 -0.34 -1.91
CA ASP A 136 19.26 -1.37 -1.08
C ASP A 136 18.63 -0.77 0.19
N TRP A 137 19.27 0.24 0.80
CA TRP A 137 18.68 0.94 1.95
C TRP A 137 17.47 1.79 1.54
N MET A 138 17.52 2.45 0.36
CA MET A 138 16.36 3.20 -0.17
C MET A 138 15.16 2.28 -0.42
N ASP A 139 15.41 1.10 -0.96
CA ASP A 139 14.38 0.09 -1.19
C ASP A 139 13.87 -0.49 0.14
N PHE A 140 14.76 -0.69 1.11
CA PHE A 140 14.40 -1.20 2.43
C PHE A 140 13.46 -0.25 3.20
N ILE A 141 13.75 1.06 3.25
CA ILE A 141 12.86 2.02 3.93
C ILE A 141 11.48 2.06 3.29
N ASN A 142 11.41 1.99 1.95
CA ASN A 142 10.14 1.91 1.24
C ASN A 142 9.38 0.63 1.59
N GLY A 143 10.07 -0.52 1.65
CA GLY A 143 9.48 -1.80 2.04
C GLY A 143 8.91 -1.77 3.46
N VAL A 144 9.63 -1.16 4.41
CA VAL A 144 9.12 -0.97 5.78
C VAL A 144 7.90 -0.06 5.79
N TYR A 145 7.91 1.06 5.05
CA TYR A 145 6.77 1.96 4.94
C TYR A 145 5.51 1.26 4.42
N TYR A 146 5.64 0.49 3.32
CA TYR A 146 4.48 -0.23 2.76
C TYR A 146 3.91 -1.27 3.72
N ARG A 147 4.77 -1.97 4.48
CA ARG A 147 4.32 -2.89 5.53
C ARG A 147 3.56 -2.16 6.64
N LEU A 148 4.08 -1.03 7.12
CA LEU A 148 3.44 -0.23 8.16
C LEU A 148 2.11 0.35 7.67
N LYS A 149 2.05 0.80 6.42
CA LYS A 149 0.82 1.28 5.80
C LYS A 149 -0.27 0.20 5.77
N GLU A 150 0.10 -1.03 5.44
CA GLU A 150 -0.83 -2.17 5.47
C GLU A 150 -1.29 -2.48 6.89
N GLU A 151 -0.38 -2.50 7.88
CA GLU A 151 -0.69 -2.71 9.28
C GLU A 151 -1.66 -1.64 9.83
N ILE A 152 -1.39 -0.36 9.53
CA ILE A 152 -2.26 0.76 9.94
C ILE A 152 -3.66 0.60 9.35
N ASN A 153 -3.76 0.26 8.07
CA ASN A 153 -5.06 0.06 7.40
C ASN A 153 -5.88 -1.09 8.00
N GLN A 154 -5.23 -2.09 8.60
CA GLN A 154 -5.89 -3.22 9.25
C GLN A 154 -6.20 -2.98 10.74
N THR A 155 -5.65 -1.93 11.34
CA THR A 155 -5.83 -1.64 12.76
C THR A 155 -7.21 -1.03 13.01
N LEU A 156 -8.04 -1.70 13.82
CA LEU A 156 -9.41 -1.28 14.09
C LEU A 156 -9.52 -0.11 15.07
N GLU A 157 -8.57 0.00 16.00
CA GLU A 157 -8.50 1.08 16.99
C GLU A 157 -7.15 1.76 16.88
N ILE A 158 -7.13 2.99 16.41
CA ILE A 158 -5.90 3.79 16.22
C ILE A 158 -6.13 5.22 16.73
N ASP A 159 -5.08 5.82 17.31
CA ASP A 159 -5.05 7.21 17.76
C ASP A 159 -3.85 7.91 17.11
N LEU A 160 -3.94 9.21 16.87
CA LEU A 160 -2.84 10.00 16.27
C LEU A 160 -1.53 9.91 17.08
N LYS A 161 -1.59 9.69 18.39
CA LYS A 161 -0.40 9.46 19.23
C LYS A 161 0.36 8.17 18.86
N ASP A 162 -0.27 7.23 18.17
CA ASP A 162 0.36 5.98 17.74
C ASP A 162 1.38 6.22 16.62
N TYR A 163 1.35 7.40 15.96
CA TYR A 163 2.33 7.81 14.95
C TYR A 163 3.78 7.59 15.41
N GLU A 164 4.14 8.01 16.62
CA GLU A 164 5.51 7.85 17.12
C GLU A 164 5.95 6.38 17.17
N SER A 165 5.04 5.48 17.51
CA SER A 165 5.30 4.03 17.52
C SER A 165 5.61 3.48 16.13
N TYR A 166 4.88 3.94 15.11
CA TYR A 166 5.13 3.56 13.72
C TYR A 166 6.38 4.24 13.15
N ALA A 167 6.57 5.54 13.39
CA ALA A 167 7.74 6.30 12.93
C ALA A 167 9.07 5.73 13.47
N ASN A 168 9.06 5.22 14.71
CA ASN A 168 10.23 4.58 15.33
C ASN A 168 10.59 3.23 14.69
N GLN A 169 9.69 2.61 13.92
CA GLN A 169 9.97 1.38 13.17
C GLN A 169 10.65 1.64 11.82
N LEU A 170 10.60 2.89 11.32
CA LEU A 170 11.30 3.25 10.11
C LEU A 170 12.83 3.20 10.35
N PRO A 171 13.61 2.63 9.43
CA PRO A 171 15.06 2.53 9.59
C PRO A 171 15.70 3.93 9.63
N SER A 172 16.59 4.15 10.61
CA SER A 172 17.41 5.36 10.67
C SER A 172 18.35 5.42 9.46
N ILE A 173 18.68 6.64 9.01
CA ILE A 173 19.69 6.82 7.95
C ILE A 173 21.03 6.31 8.48
N PRO A 174 21.69 5.34 7.80
CA PRO A 174 23.00 4.85 8.21
C PRO A 174 24.04 5.95 8.12
N SER A 175 25.04 5.91 9.00
CA SER A 175 26.21 6.77 8.87
C SER A 175 27.02 6.40 7.62
N GLN A 176 27.88 7.30 7.14
CA GLN A 176 28.77 7.05 6.02
C GLN A 176 29.59 5.77 6.25
N ASP A 177 30.18 5.60 7.43
CA ASP A 177 30.99 4.44 7.79
C ASP A 177 30.23 3.13 7.67
N THR A 178 28.95 3.13 8.00
CA THR A 178 28.08 1.94 7.91
C THR A 178 27.95 1.43 6.46
N PHE A 179 27.96 2.31 5.47
CA PHE A 179 27.91 1.91 4.06
C PHE A 179 29.26 1.32 3.56
N TYR A 180 30.36 1.57 4.26
CA TYR A 180 31.67 0.99 3.96
C TYR A 180 31.89 -0.37 4.64
N GLU A 181 31.21 -0.65 5.75
CA GLU A 181 31.33 -1.92 6.47
C GLU A 181 30.62 -3.08 5.73
N THR A 182 31.30 -4.23 5.64
CA THR A 182 30.80 -5.38 4.87
C THR A 182 29.65 -6.13 5.54
N SER A 183 29.47 -6.00 6.85
CA SER A 183 28.50 -6.75 7.66
C SER A 183 27.09 -6.16 7.66
N TRP A 184 26.89 -4.96 7.13
CA TRP A 184 25.63 -4.24 7.24
C TRP A 184 24.47 -4.91 6.45
N ALA A 185 24.74 -5.48 5.31
CA ALA A 185 23.72 -6.11 4.45
C ALA A 185 23.30 -7.48 5.01
N ASP A 186 24.24 -8.27 5.52
CA ASP A 186 24.01 -9.68 5.86
C ASP A 186 23.10 -9.84 7.09
N ASP A 187 23.23 -8.97 8.12
CA ASP A 187 22.49 -9.13 9.38
C ASP A 187 21.04 -8.63 9.36
N ARG A 188 20.65 -7.78 8.41
CA ARG A 188 19.32 -7.18 8.37
C ARG A 188 18.41 -7.75 7.27
N PHE A 189 19.00 -8.16 6.15
CA PHE A 189 18.23 -8.78 5.06
C PHE A 189 17.89 -10.25 5.33
N ASP A 190 18.73 -10.96 6.08
CA ASP A 190 18.49 -12.37 6.43
C ASP A 190 17.29 -12.56 7.37
N LYS A 191 16.89 -11.53 8.13
CA LYS A 191 15.70 -11.58 9.01
C LYS A 191 14.39 -11.23 8.34
N SER A 192 14.42 -10.64 7.14
CA SER A 192 13.20 -10.30 6.37
C SER A 192 12.80 -11.36 5.35
N SER A 193 13.69 -12.31 5.03
CA SER A 193 13.41 -13.40 4.10
C SER A 193 12.58 -14.55 4.72
N ASP A 194 12.47 -14.60 6.04
CA ASP A 194 11.72 -15.67 6.75
C ASP A 194 10.18 -15.51 6.71
N THR A 195 9.63 -14.52 6.02
CA THR A 195 8.17 -14.29 6.00
C THR A 195 7.51 -14.26 4.61
N LEU A 196 8.23 -14.63 3.56
CA LEU A 196 7.62 -14.83 2.24
C LEU A 196 7.88 -16.25 1.72
N ASP A 197 7.38 -17.25 2.44
CA ASP A 197 7.21 -18.60 1.91
C ASP A 197 6.02 -18.61 0.92
N ILE A 198 6.24 -18.06 -0.27
CA ILE A 198 5.33 -18.20 -1.42
C ILE A 198 5.71 -19.47 -2.21
N ASN A 199 5.86 -20.60 -1.55
CA ASN A 199 6.00 -21.89 -2.20
C ASN A 199 5.27 -23.00 -1.43
N GLY A 200 3.97 -22.79 -1.22
CA GLY A 200 3.04 -23.86 -0.86
C GLY A 200 2.30 -24.35 -2.11
N GLY A 201 2.85 -25.30 -2.84
CA GLY A 201 2.08 -25.90 -3.93
C GLY A 201 2.90 -26.59 -5.00
N GLN A 202 3.76 -27.53 -4.60
CA GLN A 202 4.21 -28.56 -5.53
C GLN A 202 3.48 -29.84 -5.19
N GLU A 203 2.37 -30.09 -5.91
CA GLU A 203 1.66 -31.36 -5.87
C GLU A 203 2.59 -32.46 -6.41
N ASP A 204 2.87 -33.41 -5.54
CA ASP A 204 3.60 -34.63 -5.82
C ASP A 204 2.73 -35.54 -6.73
N ILE A 205 2.98 -35.49 -8.03
CA ILE A 205 2.36 -36.40 -8.99
C ILE A 205 3.07 -37.75 -8.85
N GLY A 206 2.50 -38.60 -8.02
CA GLY A 206 2.95 -39.95 -7.85
C GLY A 206 2.99 -40.75 -9.16
N GLU A 207 4.16 -41.21 -9.56
CA GLU A 207 4.36 -42.20 -10.61
C GLU A 207 3.75 -43.54 -10.21
N ASP A 208 2.64 -43.89 -10.85
CA ASP A 208 2.02 -45.22 -10.78
C ASP A 208 2.85 -46.22 -11.62
N LYS A 209 3.76 -46.95 -10.96
CA LYS A 209 4.44 -48.09 -11.56
C LYS A 209 3.52 -49.29 -11.56
N ARG A 210 2.78 -49.52 -12.63
CA ARG A 210 2.22 -50.84 -12.91
C ARG A 210 3.29 -51.72 -13.56
N ALA A 211 3.72 -52.73 -12.79
CA ALA A 211 4.39 -53.89 -13.35
C ALA A 211 3.32 -54.92 -13.77
N VAL A 212 3.56 -55.56 -14.87
CA VAL A 212 2.90 -56.74 -15.49
C VAL A 212 2.59 -57.86 -14.58
#